data_17cc529826c3b8182f6f11685327402c
#
_entry.id   17cc529826c3b8182f6f11685327402c
#
_cell.length_a   1.000
_cell.length_b   1.000
_cell.length_c   1.000
_cell.angle_alpha   90.00
_cell.angle_beta   90.00
_cell.angle_gamma   90.00
#
_symmetry.space_group_name_H-M   'P 1'
#
loop_
_entity.id
_entity.type
_entity.pdbx_description
1 polymer ?
#
loop_
_entity_poly.entity_id
_entity_poly.type
_entity_poly.pdbx_seq_one_letter_code
_entity_poly.pdbx_strand_id
1 'polypeptide(L)'
;MNWSSPETVAGFAASPPNATLMQFAGRERRGRDHVRVLDIGCGAARNAAPLALSGWDVVGTDNSLPMLAAAARRRDAHALTGRLHLAQASMTHLPVRDYAADLIIAHGIWNLARSSEELRQAVREAARVGTRGAALFVFTFSRHTLPDRVAPVAGEAFVFTEFAGEPQCFLTAEQLVDELGAAGFSPDDGVPLRELNRRPGVLQRPAGPVIWEGSFRKA
;
A
#
# COMPACT_ATOMS: atom_id res chain seq x y z
N MET A 1 -16.74 -1.83 1.67
CA MET A 1 -16.45 -0.72 2.63
C MET A 1 -16.59 0.62 1.89
N ASN A 2 -17.30 1.60 2.46
CA ASN A 2 -17.46 2.92 1.80
C ASN A 2 -16.32 3.86 2.20
N TRP A 3 -15.31 3.98 1.35
CA TRP A 3 -14.12 4.82 1.57
C TRP A 3 -14.41 6.33 1.62
N SER A 4 -15.61 6.72 1.22
CA SER A 4 -16.03 8.12 1.20
C SER A 4 -16.97 8.47 2.36
N SER A 5 -17.32 7.52 3.25
CA SER A 5 -18.15 7.83 4.40
C SER A 5 -17.39 8.66 5.45
N PRO A 6 -18.05 9.60 6.12
CA PRO A 6 -17.42 10.45 7.14
C PRO A 6 -16.74 9.63 8.25
N GLU A 7 -17.33 8.52 8.67
CA GLU A 7 -16.82 7.65 9.73
C GLU A 7 -15.53 6.95 9.29
N THR A 8 -15.49 6.44 8.04
CA THR A 8 -14.30 5.81 7.49
C THR A 8 -13.17 6.84 7.37
N VAL A 9 -13.45 8.01 6.82
CA VAL A 9 -12.46 9.09 6.68
C VAL A 9 -11.92 9.54 8.06
N ALA A 10 -12.79 9.72 9.05
CA ALA A 10 -12.38 10.09 10.41
C ALA A 10 -11.51 9.02 11.07
N GLY A 11 -11.88 7.74 10.92
CA GLY A 11 -11.10 6.61 11.45
C GLY A 11 -9.69 6.55 10.86
N PHE A 12 -9.57 6.69 9.52
CA PHE A 12 -8.25 6.73 8.87
C PHE A 12 -7.45 8.00 9.21
N ALA A 13 -8.12 9.14 9.37
CA ALA A 13 -7.48 10.37 9.78
C ALA A 13 -6.93 10.29 11.22
N ALA A 14 -7.60 9.58 12.12
CA ALA A 14 -7.15 9.39 13.51
C ALA A 14 -6.10 8.28 13.68
N SER A 15 -5.96 7.38 12.69
CA SER A 15 -5.05 6.25 12.79
C SER A 15 -3.58 6.68 12.80
N PRO A 16 -2.73 6.05 13.62
CA PRO A 16 -1.29 6.34 13.63
C PRO A 16 -0.63 5.84 12.32
N PRO A 17 0.55 6.41 11.97
CA PRO A 17 1.35 5.88 10.86
C PRO A 17 1.82 4.46 11.15
N ASN A 18 2.13 3.70 10.10
CA ASN A 18 2.75 2.38 10.25
C ASN A 18 4.20 2.53 10.75
N ALA A 19 4.48 2.02 11.95
CA ALA A 19 5.78 2.18 12.60
C ALA A 19 6.92 1.47 11.83
N THR A 20 6.65 0.29 11.27
CA THR A 20 7.63 -0.46 10.45
C THR A 20 8.01 0.32 9.21
N LEU A 21 7.01 0.87 8.51
CA LEU A 21 7.23 1.74 7.35
C LEU A 21 8.05 2.97 7.71
N MET A 22 7.72 3.65 8.82
CA MET A 22 8.47 4.86 9.24
C MET A 22 9.95 4.53 9.52
N GLN A 23 10.22 3.42 10.20
CA GLN A 23 11.58 2.95 10.46
C GLN A 23 12.31 2.56 9.16
N PHE A 24 11.63 1.85 8.25
CA PHE A 24 12.17 1.46 6.97
C PHE A 24 12.54 2.69 6.13
N ALA A 25 11.62 3.62 5.95
CA ALA A 25 11.85 4.86 5.22
C ALA A 25 13.01 5.67 5.83
N GLY A 26 13.11 5.74 7.17
CA GLY A 26 14.22 6.37 7.84
C GLY A 26 15.58 5.76 7.49
N ARG A 27 15.66 4.43 7.25
CA ARG A 27 16.88 3.77 6.76
C ARG A 27 17.16 4.10 5.31
N GLU A 28 16.15 4.03 4.43
CA GLU A 28 16.26 4.32 3.00
C GLU A 28 16.72 5.76 2.71
N ARG A 29 16.44 6.69 3.63
CA ARG A 29 16.82 8.10 3.49
C ARG A 29 18.27 8.39 3.89
N ARG A 30 18.91 7.53 4.66
CA ARG A 30 20.27 7.82 5.20
C ARG A 30 21.28 8.09 4.09
N GLY A 31 21.97 9.25 4.18
CA GLY A 31 22.99 9.65 3.19
C GLY A 31 22.43 10.09 1.83
N ARG A 32 21.12 10.40 1.75
CA ARG A 32 20.46 10.86 0.52
C ARG A 32 19.81 12.23 0.77
N ASP A 33 20.14 13.22 -0.03
CA ASP A 33 19.65 14.60 0.13
C ASP A 33 18.23 14.79 -0.44
N HIS A 34 17.98 14.19 -1.60
CA HIS A 34 16.70 14.28 -2.30
C HIS A 34 16.11 12.88 -2.48
N VAL A 35 15.04 12.62 -1.78
CA VAL A 35 14.35 11.33 -1.81
C VAL A 35 12.86 11.54 -2.03
N ARG A 36 12.32 10.81 -3.00
CA ARG A 36 10.96 10.95 -3.48
C ARG A 36 10.13 9.73 -3.14
N VAL A 37 8.99 9.95 -2.52
CA VAL A 37 8.05 8.90 -2.15
C VAL A 37 6.80 9.00 -3.00
N LEU A 38 6.29 7.87 -3.45
CA LEU A 38 4.92 7.71 -3.92
C LEU A 38 4.14 6.86 -2.92
N ASP A 39 3.10 7.42 -2.32
CA ASP A 39 2.14 6.70 -1.45
C ASP A 39 0.85 6.44 -2.25
N ILE A 40 0.70 5.20 -2.73
CA ILE A 40 -0.45 4.76 -3.54
C ILE A 40 -1.61 4.40 -2.60
N GLY A 41 -2.76 5.05 -2.76
CA GLY A 41 -3.87 4.91 -1.84
C GLY A 41 -3.56 5.57 -0.49
N CYS A 42 -3.05 6.79 -0.50
CA CYS A 42 -2.55 7.49 0.69
C CYS A 42 -3.63 7.80 1.74
N GLY A 43 -4.93 7.67 1.38
CA GLY A 43 -6.05 7.99 2.23
C GLY A 43 -5.97 9.41 2.81
N ALA A 44 -6.14 9.54 4.12
CA ALA A 44 -5.98 10.80 4.86
C ALA A 44 -4.51 11.17 5.16
N ALA A 45 -3.54 10.68 4.38
CA ALA A 45 -2.10 10.93 4.49
C ALA A 45 -1.50 10.53 5.84
N ARG A 46 -1.98 9.45 6.48
CA ARG A 46 -1.45 9.03 7.79
C ARG A 46 0.03 8.59 7.74
N ASN A 47 0.48 8.03 6.60
CA ASN A 47 1.88 7.69 6.34
C ASN A 47 2.61 8.82 5.60
N ALA A 48 1.97 9.41 4.60
CA ALA A 48 2.55 10.44 3.74
C ALA A 48 2.98 11.70 4.52
N ALA A 49 2.15 12.19 5.46
CA ALA A 49 2.46 13.42 6.19
C ALA A 49 3.68 13.27 7.14
N PRO A 50 3.83 12.19 7.95
CA PRO A 50 5.04 11.98 8.74
C PRO A 50 6.30 11.82 7.89
N LEU A 51 6.23 11.21 6.70
CA LEU A 51 7.36 11.13 5.78
C LEU A 51 7.75 12.52 5.27
N ALA A 52 6.77 13.34 4.88
CA ALA A 52 7.04 14.72 4.47
C ALA A 52 7.65 15.56 5.61
N LEU A 53 7.18 15.40 6.86
CA LEU A 53 7.79 16.00 8.06
C LEU A 53 9.22 15.54 8.26
N SER A 54 9.55 14.30 7.91
CA SER A 54 10.91 13.75 7.98
C SER A 54 11.79 14.17 6.79
N GLY A 55 11.29 15.05 5.90
CA GLY A 55 12.06 15.65 4.81
C GLY A 55 11.99 14.89 3.48
N TRP A 56 11.04 13.94 3.30
CA TRP A 56 10.76 13.34 2.02
C TRP A 56 9.93 14.27 1.12
N ASP A 57 10.17 14.22 -0.19
CA ASP A 57 9.26 14.80 -1.17
C ASP A 57 8.23 13.73 -1.53
N VAL A 58 6.99 13.92 -1.09
CA VAL A 58 5.95 12.90 -1.13
C VAL A 58 4.86 13.26 -2.14
N VAL A 59 4.53 12.32 -3.02
CA VAL A 59 3.30 12.34 -3.81
C VAL A 59 2.36 11.29 -3.20
N GLY A 60 1.20 11.72 -2.72
CA GLY A 60 0.12 10.84 -2.28
C GLY A 60 -0.99 10.79 -3.34
N THR A 61 -1.39 9.58 -3.73
CA THR A 61 -2.52 9.40 -4.64
C THR A 61 -3.63 8.62 -3.95
N ASP A 62 -4.88 8.98 -4.21
CA ASP A 62 -6.06 8.24 -3.74
C ASP A 62 -7.22 8.47 -4.72
N ASN A 63 -8.14 7.51 -4.82
CA ASN A 63 -9.32 7.67 -5.67
C ASN A 63 -10.47 8.38 -4.94
N SER A 64 -10.47 8.41 -3.61
CA SER A 64 -11.50 9.02 -2.77
C SER A 64 -11.22 10.51 -2.52
N LEU A 65 -12.04 11.40 -3.10
CA LEU A 65 -11.95 12.83 -2.84
C LEU A 65 -12.11 13.20 -1.35
N PRO A 66 -13.03 12.58 -0.57
CA PRO A 66 -13.11 12.84 0.87
C PRO A 66 -11.82 12.48 1.64
N MET A 67 -11.13 11.39 1.25
CA MET A 67 -9.81 11.04 1.81
C MET A 67 -8.77 12.09 1.46
N LEU A 68 -8.68 12.49 0.19
CA LEU A 68 -7.76 13.55 -0.24
C LEU A 68 -8.04 14.89 0.42
N ALA A 69 -9.31 15.25 0.66
CA ALA A 69 -9.66 16.44 1.42
C ALA A 69 -9.16 16.38 2.88
N ALA A 70 -9.23 15.20 3.52
CA ALA A 70 -8.65 14.99 4.84
C ALA A 70 -7.11 15.05 4.81
N ALA A 71 -6.49 14.48 3.77
CA ALA A 71 -5.04 14.59 3.55
C ALA A 71 -4.58 16.03 3.36
N ALA A 72 -5.33 16.83 2.58
CA ALA A 72 -5.04 18.24 2.35
C ALA A 72 -5.11 19.04 3.67
N ARG A 73 -6.16 18.83 4.48
CA ARG A 73 -6.24 19.48 5.81
C ARG A 73 -5.05 19.12 6.70
N ARG A 74 -4.61 17.84 6.69
CA ARG A 74 -3.43 17.41 7.45
C ARG A 74 -2.16 18.06 6.91
N ARG A 75 -1.97 18.10 5.58
CA ARG A 75 -0.86 18.79 4.92
C ARG A 75 -0.76 20.24 5.35
N ASP A 76 -1.89 20.96 5.30
CA ASP A 76 -1.95 22.40 5.58
C ASP A 76 -1.73 22.68 7.06
N ALA A 77 -2.30 21.85 7.97
CA ALA A 77 -2.09 21.95 9.41
C ALA A 77 -0.63 21.78 9.83
N HIS A 78 0.19 21.09 9.04
CA HIS A 78 1.62 20.89 9.27
C HIS A 78 2.53 21.72 8.34
N ALA A 79 1.97 22.66 7.57
CA ALA A 79 2.71 23.51 6.61
C ALA A 79 3.55 22.70 5.59
N LEU A 80 3.00 21.57 5.08
CA LEU A 80 3.71 20.65 4.20
C LEU A 80 3.44 20.87 2.71
N THR A 81 2.91 22.02 2.30
CA THR A 81 2.53 22.32 0.90
C THR A 81 3.70 22.20 -0.08
N GLY A 82 4.92 22.43 0.36
CA GLY A 82 6.13 22.28 -0.46
C GLY A 82 6.72 20.86 -0.51
N ARG A 83 6.15 19.89 0.25
CA ARG A 83 6.70 18.52 0.37
C ARG A 83 5.68 17.41 0.25
N LEU A 84 4.39 17.69 0.37
CA LEU A 84 3.31 16.72 0.22
C LEU A 84 2.36 17.18 -0.89
N HIS A 85 2.44 16.50 -2.02
CA HIS A 85 1.62 16.74 -3.19
C HIS A 85 0.53 15.66 -3.24
N LEU A 86 -0.70 16.05 -3.53
CA LEU A 86 -1.85 15.15 -3.54
C LEU A 86 -2.51 15.15 -4.92
N ALA A 87 -2.85 13.98 -5.42
CA ALA A 87 -3.54 13.83 -6.68
C ALA A 87 -4.63 12.75 -6.60
N GLN A 88 -5.78 13.01 -7.24
CA GLN A 88 -6.78 11.96 -7.42
C GLN A 88 -6.35 11.03 -8.55
N ALA A 89 -6.19 9.73 -8.24
CA ALA A 89 -5.82 8.74 -9.23
C ALA A 89 -6.21 7.33 -8.81
N SER A 90 -6.42 6.46 -9.80
CA SER A 90 -6.48 5.02 -9.62
C SER A 90 -5.06 4.46 -9.44
N MET A 91 -4.92 3.37 -8.67
CA MET A 91 -3.66 2.62 -8.54
C MET A 91 -3.19 2.02 -9.87
N THR A 92 -4.10 1.87 -10.86
CA THR A 92 -3.80 1.32 -12.19
C THR A 92 -3.38 2.39 -13.22
N HIS A 93 -3.46 3.69 -12.87
CA HIS A 93 -3.11 4.82 -13.74
C HIS A 93 -2.59 5.97 -12.87
N LEU A 94 -1.30 5.95 -12.60
CA LEU A 94 -0.66 6.93 -11.72
C LEU A 94 -0.22 8.17 -12.51
N PRO A 95 -0.58 9.39 -12.10
CA PRO A 95 -0.20 10.64 -12.77
C PRO A 95 1.24 11.04 -12.42
N VAL A 96 2.13 10.09 -12.45
CA VAL A 96 3.54 10.22 -12.09
C VAL A 96 4.37 9.70 -13.25
N ARG A 97 5.41 10.43 -13.63
CA ARG A 97 6.31 10.04 -14.72
C ARG A 97 7.09 8.77 -14.36
N ASP A 98 7.62 8.13 -15.39
CA ASP A 98 8.51 6.98 -15.23
C ASP A 98 9.75 7.35 -14.39
N TYR A 99 10.22 6.40 -13.60
CA TYR A 99 11.44 6.53 -12.78
C TYR A 99 11.48 7.77 -11.88
N ALA A 100 10.34 8.09 -11.25
CA ALA A 100 10.20 9.30 -10.45
C ALA A 100 10.24 9.06 -8.93
N ALA A 101 10.06 7.81 -8.46
CA ALA A 101 10.00 7.49 -7.03
C ALA A 101 11.17 6.63 -6.58
N ASP A 102 11.76 6.97 -5.44
CA ASP A 102 12.84 6.22 -4.79
C ASP A 102 12.30 5.25 -3.74
N LEU A 103 11.13 5.55 -3.18
CA LEU A 103 10.33 4.69 -2.31
C LEU A 103 8.88 4.70 -2.78
N ILE A 104 8.30 3.52 -2.94
CA ILE A 104 6.89 3.32 -3.28
C ILE A 104 6.22 2.65 -2.08
N ILE A 105 5.03 3.10 -1.75
CA ILE A 105 4.22 2.56 -0.66
C ILE A 105 2.90 2.05 -1.25
N ALA A 106 2.62 0.77 -1.01
CA ALA A 106 1.33 0.13 -1.29
C ALA A 106 0.76 -0.40 0.02
N HIS A 107 0.15 0.50 0.82
CA HIS A 107 -0.31 0.18 2.16
C HIS A 107 -1.83 0.03 2.23
N GLY A 108 -2.33 -1.20 2.11
CA GLY A 108 -3.76 -1.50 2.17
C GLY A 108 -4.54 -1.04 0.93
N ILE A 109 -3.87 -0.96 -0.21
CA ILE A 109 -4.48 -0.54 -1.48
C ILE A 109 -4.60 -1.71 -2.47
N TRP A 110 -3.60 -2.56 -2.59
CA TRP A 110 -3.60 -3.64 -3.58
C TRP A 110 -4.59 -4.76 -3.25
N ASN A 111 -4.93 -4.96 -1.98
CA ASN A 111 -6.02 -5.86 -1.60
C ASN A 111 -7.40 -5.38 -2.12
N LEU A 112 -7.53 -4.14 -2.56
CA LEU A 112 -8.78 -3.58 -3.11
C LEU A 112 -8.94 -3.83 -4.61
N ALA A 113 -7.96 -4.42 -5.28
CA ALA A 113 -8.09 -4.83 -6.67
C ALA A 113 -9.22 -5.86 -6.82
N ARG A 114 -10.05 -5.68 -7.83
CA ARG A 114 -11.26 -6.46 -8.09
C ARG A 114 -11.05 -7.66 -9.00
N SER A 115 -9.88 -7.72 -9.63
CA SER A 115 -9.42 -8.83 -10.46
C SER A 115 -7.91 -9.00 -10.34
N SER A 116 -7.42 -10.19 -10.70
CA SER A 116 -5.99 -10.47 -10.79
C SER A 116 -5.30 -9.53 -11.78
N GLU A 117 -5.97 -9.19 -12.89
CA GLU A 117 -5.41 -8.27 -13.88
C GLU A 117 -5.34 -6.82 -13.36
N GLU A 118 -6.33 -6.38 -12.58
CA GLU A 118 -6.27 -5.05 -11.96
C GLU A 118 -5.10 -4.95 -10.97
N LEU A 119 -4.84 -6.00 -10.17
CA LEU A 119 -3.66 -6.05 -9.31
C LEU A 119 -2.37 -5.97 -10.13
N ARG A 120 -2.25 -6.81 -11.18
CA ARG A 120 -1.08 -6.81 -12.07
C ARG A 120 -0.83 -5.46 -12.70
N GLN A 121 -1.88 -4.79 -13.16
CA GLN A 121 -1.76 -3.43 -13.71
C GLN A 121 -1.29 -2.44 -12.64
N ALA A 122 -1.80 -2.50 -11.41
CA ALA A 122 -1.35 -1.64 -10.32
C ALA A 122 0.13 -1.89 -9.95
N VAL A 123 0.58 -3.14 -9.97
CA VAL A 123 1.98 -3.51 -9.73
C VAL A 123 2.88 -3.02 -10.87
N ARG A 124 2.45 -3.15 -12.15
CA ARG A 124 3.17 -2.59 -13.31
C ARG A 124 3.32 -1.07 -13.24
N GLU A 125 2.27 -0.35 -12.81
CA GLU A 125 2.32 1.10 -12.60
C GLU A 125 3.32 1.48 -11.49
N ALA A 126 3.33 0.74 -10.37
CA ALA A 126 4.33 0.92 -9.32
C ALA A 126 5.76 0.68 -9.88
N ALA A 127 5.95 -0.37 -10.67
CA ALA A 127 7.23 -0.64 -11.31
C ALA A 127 7.64 0.46 -12.31
N ARG A 128 6.71 0.97 -13.12
CA ARG A 128 6.97 2.06 -14.08
C ARG A 128 7.50 3.31 -13.38
N VAL A 129 6.85 3.71 -12.28
CA VAL A 129 7.21 4.96 -11.59
C VAL A 129 8.45 4.84 -10.70
N GLY A 130 8.83 3.63 -10.27
CA GLY A 130 10.02 3.40 -9.45
C GLY A 130 11.31 3.63 -10.22
N THR A 131 12.30 4.29 -9.61
CA THR A 131 13.66 4.34 -10.13
C THR A 131 14.30 2.94 -10.10
N ARG A 132 15.42 2.74 -10.80
CA ARG A 132 16.23 1.53 -10.61
C ARG A 132 16.72 1.48 -9.16
N GLY A 133 16.57 0.34 -8.50
CA GLY A 133 16.87 0.17 -7.08
C GLY A 133 15.84 0.81 -6.13
N ALA A 134 14.70 1.30 -6.63
CA ALA A 134 13.65 1.83 -5.79
C ALA A 134 13.17 0.81 -4.76
N ALA A 135 12.94 1.26 -3.54
CA ALA A 135 12.31 0.45 -2.50
C ALA A 135 10.79 0.43 -2.70
N LEU A 136 10.16 -0.72 -2.42
CA LEU A 136 8.73 -0.89 -2.36
C LEU A 136 8.36 -1.44 -0.98
N PHE A 137 7.47 -0.75 -0.26
CA PHE A 137 6.87 -1.25 0.97
C PHE A 137 5.45 -1.72 0.69
N VAL A 138 5.18 -2.98 1.05
CA VAL A 138 3.87 -3.63 0.84
C VAL A 138 3.21 -3.93 2.18
N PHE A 139 1.90 -3.63 2.26
CA PHE A 139 1.02 -4.05 3.34
C PHE A 139 -0.31 -4.45 2.69
N THR A 140 -0.60 -5.75 2.60
CA THR A 140 -1.75 -6.28 1.86
C THR A 140 -2.35 -7.51 2.52
N PHE A 141 -3.55 -7.95 2.10
CA PHE A 141 -4.23 -9.08 2.71
C PHE A 141 -3.57 -10.41 2.37
N SER A 142 -3.37 -11.24 3.43
CA SER A 142 -2.97 -12.62 3.28
C SER A 142 -4.16 -13.52 3.00
N ARG A 143 -3.94 -14.59 2.21
CA ARG A 143 -4.89 -15.68 1.97
C ARG A 143 -5.39 -16.31 3.27
N HIS A 144 -4.59 -16.31 4.33
CA HIS A 144 -4.97 -16.84 5.65
C HIS A 144 -6.00 -15.98 6.41
N THR A 145 -6.44 -14.86 5.84
CA THR A 145 -7.64 -14.12 6.32
C THR A 145 -8.91 -14.93 6.11
N LEU A 146 -8.95 -15.77 5.07
CA LEU A 146 -10.11 -16.56 4.68
C LEU A 146 -9.94 -18.02 5.08
N PRO A 147 -11.04 -18.76 5.37
CA PRO A 147 -10.97 -20.20 5.57
C PRO A 147 -10.41 -20.92 4.35
N ASP A 148 -9.68 -22.03 4.58
CA ASP A 148 -9.03 -22.80 3.50
C ASP A 148 -10.02 -23.33 2.45
N ARG A 149 -11.27 -23.65 2.86
CA ARG A 149 -12.33 -24.15 1.99
C ARG A 149 -12.89 -23.13 1.00
N VAL A 150 -12.56 -21.83 1.18
CA VAL A 150 -13.07 -20.77 0.30
C VAL A 150 -12.25 -20.77 -1.00
N ALA A 151 -12.94 -20.92 -2.12
CA ALA A 151 -12.35 -20.84 -3.45
C ALA A 151 -12.36 -19.38 -3.96
N PRO A 152 -11.40 -19.00 -4.82
CA PRO A 152 -11.45 -17.72 -5.49
C PRO A 152 -12.65 -17.62 -6.44
N VAL A 153 -12.98 -16.40 -6.83
CA VAL A 153 -13.98 -16.12 -7.88
C VAL A 153 -13.59 -16.88 -9.16
N ALA A 154 -14.58 -17.38 -9.86
CA ALA A 154 -14.34 -18.16 -11.08
C ALA A 154 -13.49 -17.40 -12.10
N GLY A 155 -12.40 -18.02 -12.55
CA GLY A 155 -11.43 -17.43 -13.47
C GLY A 155 -10.36 -16.55 -12.80
N GLU A 156 -10.43 -16.35 -11.49
CA GLU A 156 -9.47 -15.56 -10.73
C GLU A 156 -8.51 -16.45 -9.92
N ALA A 157 -7.28 -15.99 -9.69
CA ALA A 157 -6.28 -16.76 -8.95
C ALA A 157 -6.29 -16.47 -7.44
N PHE A 158 -6.59 -15.25 -7.04
CA PHE A 158 -6.50 -14.77 -5.65
C PHE A 158 -7.54 -13.68 -5.32
N VAL A 159 -8.65 -13.62 -6.06
CA VAL A 159 -9.77 -12.69 -5.80
C VAL A 159 -10.91 -13.43 -5.14
N PHE A 160 -11.44 -12.88 -4.05
CA PHE A 160 -12.48 -13.47 -3.21
C PHE A 160 -13.51 -12.41 -2.80
N THR A 161 -14.74 -12.83 -2.49
CA THR A 161 -15.84 -11.94 -2.07
C THR A 161 -16.25 -12.11 -0.60
N GLU A 162 -15.75 -13.13 0.09
CA GLU A 162 -16.22 -13.56 1.41
C GLU A 162 -15.90 -12.60 2.55
N PHE A 163 -14.93 -11.72 2.38
CA PHE A 163 -14.51 -10.83 3.47
C PHE A 163 -15.46 -9.62 3.64
N ALA A 164 -15.84 -8.98 2.55
CA ALA A 164 -16.63 -7.75 2.58
C ALA A 164 -17.80 -7.73 1.58
N GLY A 165 -18.10 -8.87 0.94
CA GLY A 165 -19.13 -8.98 -0.10
C GLY A 165 -18.74 -8.38 -1.46
N GLU A 166 -17.57 -7.74 -1.55
CA GLU A 166 -17.00 -7.17 -2.76
C GLU A 166 -15.71 -7.90 -3.13
N PRO A 167 -15.36 -8.02 -4.42
CA PRO A 167 -14.11 -8.63 -4.83
C PRO A 167 -12.89 -7.93 -4.20
N GLN A 168 -12.01 -8.71 -3.61
CA GLN A 168 -10.76 -8.26 -3.02
C GLN A 168 -9.67 -9.33 -3.21
N CYS A 169 -8.41 -8.90 -3.26
CA CYS A 169 -7.25 -9.78 -3.39
C CYS A 169 -6.75 -10.28 -2.04
N PHE A 170 -6.55 -11.60 -1.95
CA PHE A 170 -5.93 -12.30 -0.82
C PHE A 170 -4.88 -13.26 -1.37
N LEU A 171 -3.61 -12.96 -1.13
CA LEU A 171 -2.50 -13.69 -1.73
C LEU A 171 -1.81 -14.61 -0.71
N THR A 172 -1.26 -15.74 -1.18
CA THR A 172 -0.21 -16.46 -0.44
C THR A 172 1.11 -15.68 -0.54
N ALA A 173 2.12 -16.08 0.24
CA ALA A 173 3.46 -15.48 0.12
C ALA A 173 4.05 -15.67 -1.27
N GLU A 174 3.93 -16.89 -1.79
CA GLU A 174 4.43 -17.27 -3.11
C GLU A 174 3.75 -16.43 -4.20
N GLN A 175 2.41 -16.35 -4.18
CA GLN A 175 1.66 -15.52 -5.14
C GLN A 175 2.09 -14.05 -5.09
N LEU A 176 2.26 -13.48 -3.89
CA LEU A 176 2.71 -12.10 -3.75
C LEU A 176 4.11 -11.89 -4.34
N VAL A 177 5.05 -12.79 -4.03
CA VAL A 177 6.42 -12.73 -4.54
C VAL A 177 6.44 -12.90 -6.06
N ASP A 178 5.67 -13.83 -6.61
CA ASP A 178 5.60 -14.10 -8.05
C ASP A 178 5.01 -12.91 -8.82
N GLU A 179 3.88 -12.32 -8.35
CA GLU A 179 3.25 -11.18 -9.01
C GLU A 179 4.16 -9.93 -8.96
N LEU A 180 4.88 -9.72 -7.87
CA LEU A 180 5.86 -8.64 -7.77
C LEU A 180 7.11 -8.92 -8.60
N GLY A 181 7.58 -10.18 -8.62
CA GLY A 181 8.71 -10.63 -9.43
C GLY A 181 8.49 -10.45 -10.93
N ALA A 182 7.28 -10.74 -11.40
CA ALA A 182 6.88 -10.53 -12.80
C ALA A 182 6.98 -9.05 -13.24
N ALA A 183 6.92 -8.11 -12.30
CA ALA A 183 7.09 -6.68 -12.55
C ALA A 183 8.49 -6.15 -12.22
N GLY A 184 9.45 -7.03 -11.90
CA GLY A 184 10.84 -6.69 -11.63
C GLY A 184 11.16 -6.28 -10.19
N PHE A 185 10.31 -6.66 -9.23
CA PHE A 185 10.61 -6.49 -7.81
C PHE A 185 11.08 -7.81 -7.18
N SER A 186 12.12 -7.78 -6.38
CA SER A 186 12.59 -8.91 -5.57
C SER A 186 12.45 -8.60 -4.07
N PRO A 187 12.26 -9.62 -3.21
CA PRO A 187 12.27 -9.42 -1.77
C PRO A 187 13.54 -8.69 -1.30
N ASP A 188 13.38 -7.83 -0.31
CA ASP A 188 14.44 -7.01 0.26
C ASP A 188 14.56 -7.28 1.78
N ASP A 189 15.77 -7.41 2.29
CA ASP A 189 16.07 -7.68 3.70
C ASP A 189 15.75 -6.49 4.63
N GLY A 190 15.43 -5.32 4.07
CA GLY A 190 15.06 -4.12 4.83
C GLY A 190 13.85 -4.35 5.75
N VAL A 191 12.81 -4.99 5.24
CA VAL A 191 11.66 -5.54 6.00
C VAL A 191 11.34 -6.91 5.42
N PRO A 192 11.83 -8.01 6.01
CA PRO A 192 11.51 -9.36 5.56
C PRO A 192 9.99 -9.59 5.50
N LEU A 193 9.53 -10.25 4.43
CA LEU A 193 8.11 -10.55 4.26
C LEU A 193 7.61 -11.42 5.42
N ARG A 194 6.58 -10.93 6.11
CA ARG A 194 6.00 -11.62 7.28
C ARG A 194 4.48 -11.46 7.33
N GLU A 195 3.83 -12.42 7.94
CA GLU A 195 2.41 -12.29 8.29
C GLU A 195 2.23 -11.63 9.66
N LEU A 196 1.31 -10.68 9.70
CA LEU A 196 0.81 -10.05 10.92
C LEU A 196 -0.59 -10.58 11.23
N ASN A 197 -0.96 -10.58 12.52
CA ASN A 197 -2.28 -10.99 13.03
C ASN A 197 -2.62 -12.47 12.83
N ARG A 198 -1.72 -13.31 12.34
CA ARG A 198 -1.94 -14.76 12.28
C ARG A 198 -1.84 -15.36 13.68
N ARG A 199 -2.87 -16.11 14.09
CA ARG A 199 -2.87 -16.89 15.33
C ARG A 199 -2.83 -18.38 14.98
N PRO A 200 -1.68 -19.05 15.11
CA PRO A 200 -1.57 -20.50 14.88
C PRO A 200 -2.48 -21.26 15.85
N GLY A 201 -3.23 -22.24 15.36
CA GLY A 201 -4.01 -23.17 16.19
C GLY A 201 -5.33 -22.66 16.77
N VAL A 202 -5.81 -21.46 16.39
CA VAL A 202 -7.10 -20.92 16.84
C VAL A 202 -8.11 -20.96 15.70
N LEU A 203 -9.20 -21.73 15.89
CA LEU A 203 -10.34 -21.83 14.96
C LEU A 203 -11.20 -20.55 14.91
N GLN A 204 -10.90 -19.55 15.72
CA GLN A 204 -11.66 -18.28 15.75
C GLN A 204 -11.07 -17.30 14.72
N ARG A 205 -11.97 -16.63 13.97
CA ARG A 205 -11.58 -15.53 13.07
C ARG A 205 -10.72 -14.53 13.84
N PRO A 206 -9.57 -14.11 13.29
CA PRO A 206 -8.81 -12.99 13.86
C PRO A 206 -9.73 -11.78 14.02
N ALA A 207 -9.47 -10.93 15.01
CA ALA A 207 -10.21 -9.67 15.20
C ALA A 207 -10.06 -8.68 14.02
N GLY A 208 -9.28 -9.05 12.99
CA GLY A 208 -9.03 -8.32 11.76
C GLY A 208 -8.38 -9.21 10.71
N PRO A 209 -8.08 -8.69 9.51
CA PRO A 209 -7.43 -9.48 8.46
C PRO A 209 -6.01 -9.87 8.86
N VAL A 210 -5.57 -11.03 8.36
CA VAL A 210 -4.16 -11.42 8.34
C VAL A 210 -3.48 -10.65 7.20
N ILE A 211 -2.33 -10.07 7.49
CA ILE A 211 -1.67 -9.10 6.60
C ILE A 211 -0.28 -9.58 6.24
N TRP A 212 0.09 -9.49 4.98
CA TRP A 212 1.47 -9.49 4.54
C TRP A 212 2.07 -8.10 4.71
N GLU A 213 3.19 -8.00 5.39
CA GLU A 213 4.02 -6.80 5.49
C GLU A 213 5.44 -7.14 5.08
N GLY A 214 6.03 -6.35 4.19
CA GLY A 214 7.41 -6.57 3.74
C GLY A 214 7.91 -5.49 2.79
N SER A 215 9.23 -5.52 2.52
CA SER A 215 9.85 -4.66 1.52
C SER A 215 10.40 -5.46 0.34
N PHE A 216 10.45 -4.79 -0.80
CA PHE A 216 10.96 -5.31 -2.06
C PHE A 216 11.87 -4.26 -2.72
N ARG A 217 12.70 -4.69 -3.65
CA ARG A 217 13.62 -3.83 -4.40
C ARG A 217 13.40 -4.00 -5.89
N LYS A 218 13.28 -2.88 -6.60
CA LYS A 218 13.20 -2.89 -8.05
C LYS A 218 14.58 -3.16 -8.69
N ALA A 219 14.62 -4.05 -9.66
CA ALA A 219 15.83 -4.32 -10.47
C ALA A 219 16.29 -3.09 -11.29
#